data_cd951015cf4585427df822adec91df47
#
_entry.id   cd951015cf4585427df822adec91df47
#
_cell.length_a   1.000
_cell.length_b   1.000
_cell.length_c   1.000
_cell.angle_alpha   90.00
_cell.angle_beta   90.00
_cell.angle_gamma   90.00
#
_symmetry.space_group_name_H-M   'P 1'
#
loop_
_entity.id
_entity.type
_entity.pdbx_description
1 polymer ?
#
loop_
_entity_poly.entity_id
_entity_poly.type
_entity_poly.pdbx_seq_one_letter_code
_entity_poly.pdbx_strand_id
1 'polypeptide(L)'
;MIRQTIFSIADNDTNKMMSGELFEIHDNLLKVVSLDGHRISIRNIELKNSYGSRKVIVPGKTLQEISKIIGGESEAEVEISFTQNHVVFEFGNTLVVSRLIEGEYFRIDQMLSSDYETKVTVNKRELLDCIDRATLLIKEGDKKPIIINIADGSMELKIKSQIGSMDEEIIISKEGRDLLIGFNPKFLIDALRVIEDEQVDLYFMNAKAPCFIKDEQQSYIYLILPVNFNAVA
;
A
#
# COMPACT_ATOMS: atom_id res chain seq x y z
N MET A 1 -10.69 3.40 4.03
CA MET A 1 -10.14 2.06 4.31
C MET A 1 -9.96 1.25 3.03
N ILE A 2 -11.02 0.73 2.35
CA ILE A 2 -10.87 -0.11 1.13
C ILE A 2 -9.96 0.55 0.08
N ARG A 3 -10.16 1.83 -0.26
CA ARG A 3 -9.31 2.55 -1.23
C ARG A 3 -7.82 2.55 -0.88
N GLN A 4 -7.48 2.46 0.42
CA GLN A 4 -6.11 2.50 0.91
C GLN A 4 -5.43 1.12 0.92
N THR A 5 -6.17 0.05 0.64
CA THR A 5 -5.64 -1.32 0.69
C THR A 5 -5.86 -2.09 -0.60
N ILE A 6 -7.00 -1.94 -1.26
CA ILE A 6 -7.45 -2.78 -2.37
C ILE A 6 -6.49 -2.86 -3.57
N PHE A 7 -5.66 -1.85 -3.80
CA PHE A 7 -4.70 -1.82 -4.90
C PHE A 7 -3.52 -2.78 -4.71
N SER A 8 -3.35 -3.32 -3.50
CA SER A 8 -2.29 -4.28 -3.17
C SER A 8 -2.72 -5.75 -3.25
N ILE A 9 -3.93 -6.05 -3.66
CA ILE A 9 -4.33 -7.45 -3.93
C ILE A 9 -3.65 -7.98 -5.19
N ALA A 10 -3.49 -9.29 -5.28
CA ALA A 10 -2.97 -9.94 -6.48
C ALA A 10 -4.02 -9.99 -7.61
N ASP A 11 -3.61 -9.61 -8.82
CA ASP A 11 -4.46 -9.61 -10.01
C ASP A 11 -4.67 -11.01 -10.60
N ASN A 12 -3.90 -12.02 -10.18
CA ASN A 12 -3.90 -13.35 -10.77
C ASN A 12 -4.48 -14.41 -9.82
N ASP A 13 -5.11 -15.43 -10.42
CA ASP A 13 -5.76 -16.53 -9.71
C ASP A 13 -4.79 -17.55 -9.08
N THR A 14 -3.47 -17.31 -9.12
CA THR A 14 -2.47 -18.29 -8.67
C THR A 14 -2.55 -18.52 -7.16
N ASN A 15 -2.97 -17.51 -6.41
CA ASN A 15 -3.22 -17.64 -4.99
C ASN A 15 -4.52 -16.91 -4.62
N LYS A 16 -5.58 -17.70 -4.43
CA LYS A 16 -6.92 -17.17 -4.13
C LYS A 16 -6.97 -16.26 -2.91
N MET A 17 -6.13 -16.52 -1.91
CA MET A 17 -6.12 -15.71 -0.68
C MET A 17 -5.61 -14.30 -0.93
N MET A 18 -4.62 -14.13 -1.83
CA MET A 18 -4.09 -12.82 -2.23
C MET A 18 -5.05 -12.02 -3.13
N SER A 19 -6.08 -12.65 -3.71
CA SER A 19 -7.11 -11.95 -4.49
C SER A 19 -8.20 -11.31 -3.62
N GLY A 20 -8.09 -11.43 -2.31
CA GLY A 20 -8.96 -10.82 -1.32
C GLY A 20 -8.18 -10.06 -0.25
N GLU A 21 -8.92 -9.36 0.59
CA GLU A 21 -8.38 -8.66 1.76
C GLU A 21 -8.71 -9.42 3.03
N LEU A 22 -7.74 -9.52 3.92
CA LEU A 22 -7.98 -10.01 5.28
C LEU A 22 -8.68 -8.92 6.09
N PHE A 23 -9.85 -9.25 6.65
CA PHE A 23 -10.51 -8.47 7.69
C PHE A 23 -10.26 -9.18 9.03
N GLU A 24 -9.52 -8.54 9.90
CA GLU A 24 -9.22 -9.01 11.24
C GLU A 24 -9.85 -8.07 12.25
N ILE A 25 -10.82 -8.57 12.98
CA ILE A 25 -11.52 -7.85 14.03
C ILE A 25 -11.03 -8.38 15.38
N HIS A 26 -10.66 -7.47 16.26
CA HIS A 26 -10.33 -7.76 17.65
C HIS A 26 -10.84 -6.63 18.52
N ASP A 27 -11.79 -6.94 19.39
CA ASP A 27 -12.51 -5.95 20.19
C ASP A 27 -13.09 -4.81 19.33
N ASN A 28 -12.66 -3.59 19.52
CA ASN A 28 -13.08 -2.42 18.74
C ASN A 28 -12.12 -2.07 17.58
N LEU A 29 -11.16 -2.92 17.29
CA LEU A 29 -10.21 -2.68 16.19
C LEU A 29 -10.55 -3.53 14.98
N LEU A 30 -10.69 -2.90 13.82
CA LEU A 30 -10.71 -3.56 12.51
C LEU A 30 -9.40 -3.27 11.79
N LYS A 31 -8.65 -4.33 11.49
CA LYS A 31 -7.45 -4.31 10.67
C LYS A 31 -7.78 -4.93 9.31
N VAL A 32 -7.52 -4.20 8.24
CA VAL A 32 -7.64 -4.70 6.87
C VAL A 32 -6.26 -4.82 6.24
N VAL A 33 -5.99 -5.95 5.61
CA VAL A 33 -4.70 -6.27 5.01
C VAL A 33 -4.88 -6.78 3.59
N SER A 34 -4.06 -6.29 2.68
CA SER A 34 -3.91 -6.82 1.32
C SER A 34 -2.44 -6.99 0.96
N LEU A 35 -2.14 -7.95 0.09
CA LEU A 35 -0.78 -8.19 -0.39
C LEU A 35 -0.77 -8.93 -1.74
N ASP A 36 0.31 -8.75 -2.53
CA ASP A 36 0.51 -9.42 -3.82
C ASP A 36 1.88 -10.14 -3.95
N GLY A 37 2.62 -10.28 -2.84
CA GLY A 37 3.96 -10.87 -2.80
C GLY A 37 5.10 -9.87 -3.03
N HIS A 38 4.81 -8.61 -3.41
CA HIS A 38 5.79 -7.52 -3.57
C HIS A 38 5.54 -6.34 -2.66
N ARG A 39 4.32 -6.22 -2.16
CA ARG A 39 3.85 -5.13 -1.32
C ARG A 39 2.75 -5.60 -0.37
N ILE A 40 2.59 -4.89 0.72
CA ILE A 40 1.54 -5.12 1.72
C ILE A 40 0.94 -3.75 2.07
N SER A 41 -0.38 -3.67 2.06
CA SER A 41 -1.12 -2.51 2.60
C SER A 41 -1.91 -2.93 3.82
N ILE A 42 -1.82 -2.14 4.88
CA ILE A 42 -2.53 -2.36 6.14
C ILE A 42 -3.23 -1.07 6.53
N ARG A 43 -4.49 -1.18 6.88
CA ARG A 43 -5.27 -0.08 7.46
C ARG A 43 -5.97 -0.53 8.72
N ASN A 44 -5.78 0.21 9.80
CA ASN A 44 -6.44 0.02 11.08
C ASN A 44 -7.48 1.11 11.28
N ILE A 45 -8.67 0.75 11.76
CA ILE A 45 -9.69 1.70 12.22
C ILE A 45 -10.30 1.22 13.53
N GLU A 46 -10.70 2.17 14.35
CA GLU A 46 -11.51 1.91 15.53
C GLU A 46 -12.99 1.82 15.13
N LEU A 47 -13.65 0.76 15.60
CA LEU A 47 -15.07 0.54 15.44
C LEU A 47 -15.83 1.23 16.57
N LYS A 48 -17.10 1.58 16.33
CA LYS A 48 -17.96 2.22 17.33
C LYS A 48 -18.18 1.37 18.58
N ASN A 49 -18.22 0.05 18.42
CA ASN A 49 -18.49 -0.91 19.47
C ASN A 49 -17.39 -1.99 19.51
N SER A 50 -17.32 -2.69 20.63
CA SER A 50 -16.48 -3.88 20.77
C SER A 50 -17.20 -5.11 20.22
N TYR A 51 -16.46 -5.91 19.45
CA TYR A 51 -16.94 -7.15 18.83
C TYR A 51 -16.01 -8.31 19.21
N GLY A 52 -16.51 -9.54 19.08
CA GLY A 52 -15.65 -10.71 19.24
C GLY A 52 -14.57 -10.80 18.17
N SER A 53 -13.49 -11.54 18.48
CA SER A 53 -12.40 -11.75 17.51
C SER A 53 -12.86 -12.53 16.28
N ARG A 54 -12.53 -12.05 15.10
CA ARG A 54 -12.82 -12.68 13.82
C ARG A 54 -11.76 -12.40 12.79
N LYS A 55 -11.45 -13.44 11.99
CA LYS A 55 -10.59 -13.33 10.80
C LYS A 55 -11.31 -13.91 9.61
N VAL A 56 -11.45 -13.13 8.54
CA VAL A 56 -12.08 -13.56 7.30
C VAL A 56 -11.37 -12.93 6.11
N ILE A 57 -11.44 -13.60 4.95
CA ILE A 57 -10.90 -13.08 3.69
C ILE A 57 -12.08 -12.69 2.81
N VAL A 58 -12.19 -11.39 2.55
CA VAL A 58 -13.25 -10.81 1.72
C VAL A 58 -12.73 -10.67 0.28
N PRO A 59 -13.47 -11.17 -0.73
CA PRO A 59 -13.03 -11.07 -2.12
C PRO A 59 -12.80 -9.63 -2.56
N GLY A 60 -11.65 -9.36 -3.19
CA GLY A 60 -11.29 -8.03 -3.66
C GLY A 60 -12.27 -7.46 -4.69
N LYS A 61 -12.80 -8.31 -5.59
CA LYS A 61 -13.85 -7.89 -6.54
C LYS A 61 -15.08 -7.34 -5.83
N THR A 62 -15.53 -7.97 -4.75
CA THR A 62 -16.66 -7.47 -3.94
C THR A 62 -16.35 -6.10 -3.36
N LEU A 63 -15.17 -5.94 -2.76
CA LEU A 63 -14.75 -4.66 -2.16
C LEU A 63 -14.59 -3.55 -3.20
N GLN A 64 -14.08 -3.87 -4.39
CA GLN A 64 -14.00 -2.91 -5.50
C GLN A 64 -15.38 -2.43 -5.94
N GLU A 65 -16.36 -3.33 -6.07
CA GLU A 65 -17.73 -2.93 -6.43
C GLU A 65 -18.40 -2.12 -5.31
N ILE A 66 -18.25 -2.53 -4.06
CA ILE A 66 -18.76 -1.76 -2.91
C ILE A 66 -18.15 -0.35 -2.89
N SER A 67 -16.84 -0.23 -3.10
CA SER A 67 -16.16 1.07 -3.13
C SER A 67 -16.68 2.00 -4.23
N LYS A 68 -17.12 1.45 -5.38
CA LYS A 68 -17.75 2.23 -6.46
C LYS A 68 -19.16 2.68 -6.10
N ILE A 69 -19.95 1.81 -5.46
CA ILE A 69 -21.34 2.09 -5.11
C ILE A 69 -21.42 3.13 -3.99
N ILE A 70 -20.58 3.01 -2.96
CA ILE A 70 -20.53 3.96 -1.83
C ILE A 70 -19.91 5.30 -2.23
N GLY A 71 -19.18 5.34 -3.35
CA GLY A 71 -18.36 6.47 -3.77
C GLY A 71 -19.09 7.80 -3.85
N GLY A 72 -18.98 8.63 -2.83
CA GLY A 72 -19.39 10.03 -2.82
C GLY A 72 -20.21 10.50 -1.63
N GLU A 73 -20.81 9.62 -0.83
CA GLU A 73 -21.53 10.03 0.37
C GLU A 73 -20.62 9.85 1.60
N SER A 74 -20.02 10.93 2.06
CA SER A 74 -19.02 10.93 3.14
C SER A 74 -19.57 10.56 4.52
N GLU A 75 -20.88 10.44 4.69
CA GLU A 75 -21.53 10.17 5.98
C GLU A 75 -22.32 8.85 6.03
N ALA A 76 -22.27 8.05 4.97
CA ALA A 76 -22.99 6.77 4.94
C ALA A 76 -22.32 5.75 5.89
N GLU A 77 -23.10 5.27 6.84
CA GLU A 77 -22.69 4.12 7.66
C GLU A 77 -22.82 2.85 6.84
N VAL A 78 -21.82 1.97 6.97
CA VAL A 78 -21.84 0.64 6.38
C VAL A 78 -21.91 -0.38 7.51
N GLU A 79 -22.99 -1.13 7.59
CA GLU A 79 -23.10 -2.26 8.48
C GLU A 79 -22.48 -3.49 7.81
N ILE A 80 -21.57 -4.15 8.53
CA ILE A 80 -20.90 -5.35 8.03
C ILE A 80 -21.26 -6.52 8.96
N SER A 81 -21.93 -7.52 8.43
CA SER A 81 -22.24 -8.73 9.16
C SER A 81 -21.64 -9.97 8.49
N PHE A 82 -21.35 -10.97 9.29
CA PHE A 82 -20.70 -12.18 8.84
C PHE A 82 -21.48 -13.41 9.25
N THR A 83 -21.65 -14.33 8.31
CA THR A 83 -22.03 -15.71 8.59
C THR A 83 -20.79 -16.61 8.58
N GLN A 84 -20.98 -17.92 8.56
CA GLN A 84 -19.87 -18.85 8.46
C GLN A 84 -19.09 -18.69 7.15
N ASN A 85 -19.80 -18.49 6.01
CA ASN A 85 -19.20 -18.49 4.67
C ASN A 85 -19.50 -17.24 3.85
N HIS A 86 -20.21 -16.25 4.42
CA HIS A 86 -20.56 -15.02 3.71
C HIS A 86 -20.29 -13.77 4.55
N VAL A 87 -20.04 -12.70 3.86
CA VAL A 87 -20.08 -11.34 4.37
C VAL A 87 -21.26 -10.61 3.74
N VAL A 88 -21.93 -9.79 4.54
CA VAL A 88 -23.04 -8.96 4.11
C VAL A 88 -22.69 -7.51 4.43
N PHE A 89 -22.82 -6.65 3.44
CA PHE A 89 -22.66 -5.20 3.57
C PHE A 89 -24.03 -4.56 3.36
N GLU A 90 -24.46 -3.75 4.30
CA GLU A 90 -25.71 -3.02 4.25
C GLU A 90 -25.44 -1.52 4.38
N PHE A 91 -25.91 -0.73 3.43
CA PHE A 91 -25.76 0.71 3.40
C PHE A 91 -26.89 1.35 2.57
N GLY A 92 -27.54 2.35 3.15
CA GLY A 92 -28.72 2.96 2.54
C GLY A 92 -29.82 1.92 2.23
N ASN A 93 -30.19 1.80 0.97
CA ASN A 93 -31.17 0.79 0.49
C ASN A 93 -30.48 -0.38 -0.24
N THR A 94 -29.17 -0.55 -0.05
CA THR A 94 -28.37 -1.55 -0.76
C THR A 94 -27.92 -2.64 0.19
N LEU A 95 -28.11 -3.89 -0.23
CA LEU A 95 -27.61 -5.08 0.43
C LEU A 95 -26.68 -5.84 -0.53
N VAL A 96 -25.44 -6.03 -0.13
CA VAL A 96 -24.45 -6.82 -0.91
C VAL A 96 -24.06 -8.06 -0.12
N VAL A 97 -24.29 -9.22 -0.69
CA VAL A 97 -23.90 -10.50 -0.11
C VAL A 97 -22.79 -11.11 -0.93
N SER A 98 -21.69 -11.48 -0.28
CA SER A 98 -20.55 -12.12 -0.94
C SER A 98 -20.07 -13.33 -0.17
N ARG A 99 -19.62 -14.36 -0.90
CA ARG A 99 -18.99 -15.52 -0.30
C ARG A 99 -17.56 -15.19 0.10
N LEU A 100 -17.17 -15.57 1.32
CA LEU A 100 -15.81 -15.45 1.81
C LEU A 100 -14.85 -16.39 1.08
N ILE A 101 -13.60 -16.01 0.97
CA ILE A 101 -12.52 -16.88 0.49
C ILE A 101 -12.10 -17.79 1.64
N GLU A 102 -12.14 -19.10 1.42
CA GLU A 102 -11.72 -20.09 2.40
C GLU A 102 -10.20 -20.25 2.39
N GLY A 103 -9.59 -20.34 3.58
CA GLY A 103 -8.15 -20.55 3.77
C GLY A 103 -7.57 -19.71 4.89
N GLU A 104 -6.28 -19.93 5.18
CA GLU A 104 -5.52 -19.10 6.11
C GLU A 104 -4.79 -18.00 5.33
N TYR A 105 -4.94 -16.76 5.77
CA TYR A 105 -4.19 -15.64 5.21
C TYR A 105 -2.73 -15.67 5.68
N PHE A 106 -1.86 -15.00 4.97
CA PHE A 106 -0.42 -14.95 5.27
C PHE A 106 -0.15 -14.32 6.63
N ARG A 107 0.84 -14.85 7.34
CA ARG A 107 1.31 -14.28 8.61
C ARG A 107 2.25 -13.12 8.30
N ILE A 108 1.72 -11.91 8.33
CA ILE A 108 2.46 -10.69 8.02
C ILE A 108 3.22 -10.10 9.20
N ASP A 109 2.87 -10.49 10.43
CA ASP A 109 3.45 -9.91 11.66
C ASP A 109 4.97 -10.00 11.71
N GLN A 110 5.54 -11.07 11.15
CA GLN A 110 6.99 -11.25 11.06
C GLN A 110 7.68 -10.34 10.02
N MET A 111 6.90 -9.74 9.11
CA MET A 111 7.40 -8.82 8.09
C MET A 111 7.33 -7.36 8.54
N LEU A 112 6.61 -7.09 9.60
CA LEU A 112 6.41 -5.75 10.14
C LEU A 112 7.49 -5.45 11.18
N SER A 113 8.62 -4.89 10.75
CA SER A 113 9.64 -4.36 11.65
C SER A 113 9.38 -2.88 11.93
N SER A 114 9.66 -2.46 13.16
CA SER A 114 9.73 -1.03 13.52
C SER A 114 11.14 -0.46 13.40
N ASP A 115 12.14 -1.31 13.19
CA ASP A 115 13.53 -0.91 13.12
C ASP A 115 13.85 -0.28 11.77
N TYR A 116 14.61 0.80 11.79
CA TYR A 116 15.11 1.46 10.58
C TYR A 116 16.50 2.07 10.84
N GLU A 117 17.32 2.18 9.78
CA GLU A 117 18.59 2.88 9.80
C GLU A 117 18.52 4.24 9.11
N THR A 118 17.51 4.44 8.26
CA THR A 118 17.29 5.71 7.55
C THR A 118 15.81 6.04 7.54
N LYS A 119 15.48 7.25 7.96
CA LYS A 119 14.15 7.86 7.84
C LYS A 119 14.23 9.06 6.89
N VAL A 120 13.27 9.16 6.00
CA VAL A 120 13.13 10.27 5.07
C VAL A 120 11.73 10.84 5.20
N THR A 121 11.64 12.14 5.47
CA THR A 121 10.39 12.91 5.40
C THR A 121 10.41 13.73 4.12
N VAL A 122 9.38 13.60 3.30
CA VAL A 122 9.30 14.24 1.98
C VAL A 122 7.88 14.75 1.70
N ASN A 123 7.78 15.85 0.92
CA ASN A 123 6.49 16.30 0.43
C ASN A 123 5.88 15.24 -0.53
N LYS A 124 4.71 14.73 -0.16
CA LYS A 124 4.01 13.66 -0.89
C LYS A 124 3.76 14.02 -2.34
N ARG A 125 3.30 15.26 -2.60
CA ARG A 125 2.93 15.70 -3.94
C ARG A 125 4.14 15.80 -4.85
N GLU A 126 5.23 16.38 -4.36
CA GLU A 126 6.48 16.48 -5.12
C GLU A 126 7.03 15.10 -5.48
N LEU A 127 7.05 14.17 -4.51
CA LEU A 127 7.48 12.80 -4.75
C LEU A 127 6.57 12.09 -5.77
N LEU A 128 5.25 12.20 -5.62
CA LEU A 128 4.29 11.58 -6.53
C LEU A 128 4.43 12.14 -7.96
N ASP A 129 4.48 13.46 -8.11
CA ASP A 129 4.58 14.13 -9.41
C ASP A 129 5.90 13.77 -10.11
N CYS A 130 7.01 13.67 -9.35
CA CYS A 130 8.30 13.23 -9.88
C CYS A 130 8.25 11.78 -10.39
N ILE A 131 7.67 10.85 -9.60
CA ILE A 131 7.55 9.45 -10.02
C ILE A 131 6.57 9.30 -11.20
N ASP A 132 5.46 10.04 -11.21
CA ASP A 132 4.52 10.04 -12.35
C ASP A 132 5.22 10.48 -13.66
N ARG A 133 6.05 11.53 -13.63
CA ARG A 133 6.86 11.94 -14.79
C ARG A 133 7.84 10.83 -15.23
N ALA A 134 8.48 10.16 -14.26
CA ALA A 134 9.39 9.05 -14.55
C ALA A 134 8.69 7.92 -15.33
N THR A 135 7.43 7.63 -15.01
CA THR A 135 6.68 6.54 -15.66
C THR A 135 6.40 6.81 -17.14
N LEU A 136 6.42 8.07 -17.61
CA LEU A 136 6.27 8.41 -19.03
C LEU A 136 7.40 7.86 -19.89
N LEU A 137 8.54 7.53 -19.28
CA LEU A 137 9.69 6.92 -19.93
C LEU A 137 9.64 5.38 -19.92
N ILE A 138 8.61 4.77 -19.35
CA ILE A 138 8.45 3.32 -19.28
C ILE A 138 7.40 2.90 -20.30
N LYS A 139 7.77 2.02 -21.24
CA LYS A 139 6.79 1.42 -22.15
C LYS A 139 5.91 0.43 -21.40
N GLU A 140 4.67 0.29 -21.85
CA GLU A 140 3.75 -0.70 -21.32
C GLU A 140 4.36 -2.11 -21.39
N GLY A 141 4.36 -2.81 -20.24
CA GLY A 141 5.00 -4.13 -20.09
C GLY A 141 6.46 -4.12 -19.66
N ASP A 142 7.17 -2.99 -19.72
CA ASP A 142 8.54 -2.87 -19.22
C ASP A 142 8.56 -2.79 -17.69
N LYS A 143 9.42 -3.63 -17.06
CA LYS A 143 9.63 -3.63 -15.61
C LYS A 143 10.86 -2.80 -15.22
N LYS A 144 10.87 -1.52 -15.59
CA LYS A 144 11.99 -0.63 -15.27
C LYS A 144 11.83 -0.06 -13.86
N PRO A 145 12.82 -0.24 -12.98
CA PRO A 145 12.79 0.39 -11.66
C PRO A 145 13.08 1.89 -11.75
N ILE A 146 12.50 2.64 -10.84
CA ILE A 146 13.02 3.94 -10.47
C ILE A 146 14.12 3.73 -9.43
N ILE A 147 15.26 4.37 -9.64
CA ILE A 147 16.41 4.32 -8.73
C ILE A 147 16.38 5.59 -7.90
N ILE A 148 16.44 5.43 -6.59
CA ILE A 148 16.37 6.50 -5.62
C ILE A 148 17.70 6.55 -4.87
N ASN A 149 18.41 7.67 -5.00
CA ASN A 149 19.61 7.98 -4.25
C ASN A 149 19.27 8.98 -3.15
N ILE A 150 19.38 8.55 -1.91
CA ILE A 150 19.06 9.34 -0.72
C ILE A 150 20.37 9.82 -0.11
N ALA A 151 20.57 11.12 -0.06
CA ALA A 151 21.72 11.77 0.55
C ALA A 151 21.26 12.88 1.49
N ASP A 152 22.20 13.62 2.11
CA ASP A 152 21.85 14.68 3.04
C ASP A 152 21.13 15.83 2.33
N GLY A 153 19.86 16.04 2.76
CA GLY A 153 19.02 17.13 2.29
C GLY A 153 18.33 16.89 0.96
N SER A 154 18.66 15.84 0.21
CA SER A 154 18.05 15.58 -1.10
C SER A 154 17.83 14.12 -1.40
N MET A 155 16.86 13.87 -2.27
CA MET A 155 16.55 12.58 -2.87
C MET A 155 16.59 12.72 -4.39
N GLU A 156 17.50 12.03 -5.03
CA GLU A 156 17.64 12.01 -6.49
C GLU A 156 16.93 10.79 -7.06
N LEU A 157 16.00 11.01 -7.99
CA LEU A 157 15.20 9.97 -8.63
C LEU A 157 15.64 9.81 -10.09
N LYS A 158 16.08 8.61 -10.44
CA LYS A 158 16.61 8.30 -11.78
C LYS A 158 15.83 7.18 -12.44
N ILE A 159 15.58 7.35 -13.71
CA ILE A 159 15.13 6.30 -14.59
C ILE A 159 15.84 6.39 -15.95
N LYS A 160 16.18 5.23 -16.50
CA LYS A 160 16.77 5.13 -17.84
C LYS A 160 16.04 4.06 -18.63
N SER A 161 15.57 4.43 -19.81
CA SER A 161 14.88 3.54 -20.75
C SER A 161 15.45 3.69 -22.17
N GLN A 162 14.86 2.97 -23.11
CA GLN A 162 15.23 3.10 -24.53
C GLN A 162 14.77 4.42 -25.16
N ILE A 163 13.75 5.07 -24.58
CA ILE A 163 13.15 6.29 -25.10
C ILE A 163 13.68 7.56 -24.44
N GLY A 164 14.44 7.44 -23.36
CA GLY A 164 15.03 8.57 -22.67
C GLY A 164 15.45 8.26 -21.25
N SER A 165 15.90 9.30 -20.57
CA SER A 165 16.27 9.25 -19.17
C SER A 165 15.71 10.46 -18.42
N MET A 166 15.44 10.30 -17.14
CA MET A 166 15.09 11.36 -16.21
C MET A 166 16.04 11.29 -15.02
N ASP A 167 16.41 12.45 -14.55
CA ASP A 167 17.21 12.65 -13.35
C ASP A 167 16.64 13.89 -12.66
N GLU A 168 15.90 13.69 -11.57
CA GLU A 168 15.26 14.77 -10.82
C GLU A 168 15.64 14.69 -9.34
N GLU A 169 15.84 15.84 -8.72
CA GLU A 169 16.18 15.98 -7.32
C GLU A 169 15.03 16.66 -6.58
N ILE A 170 14.66 16.12 -5.43
CA ILE A 170 13.67 16.69 -4.53
C ILE A 170 14.27 16.90 -3.14
N ILE A 171 13.83 17.94 -2.46
CA ILE A 171 14.30 18.30 -1.12
C ILE A 171 13.62 17.39 -0.10
N ILE A 172 14.40 16.87 0.84
CA ILE A 172 13.94 16.00 1.91
C ILE A 172 14.53 16.39 3.27
N SER A 173 13.91 15.89 4.34
CA SER A 173 14.55 15.76 5.63
C SER A 173 14.98 14.32 5.83
N LYS A 174 16.25 14.08 6.14
CA LYS A 174 16.81 12.75 6.33
C LYS A 174 17.40 12.58 7.72
N GLU A 175 17.13 11.45 8.33
CA GLU A 175 17.83 10.96 9.51
C GLU A 175 18.47 9.61 9.15
N GLY A 176 19.72 9.41 9.57
CA GLY A 176 20.44 8.15 9.34
C GLY A 176 21.35 8.18 8.12
N ARG A 177 21.58 7.01 7.51
CA ARG A 177 22.60 6.78 6.48
C ARG A 177 22.11 7.13 5.08
N ASP A 178 23.07 7.43 4.19
CA ASP A 178 22.80 7.51 2.75
C ASP A 178 22.41 6.13 2.21
N LEU A 179 21.53 6.13 1.19
CA LEU A 179 20.98 4.90 0.65
C LEU A 179 20.73 5.01 -0.85
N LEU A 180 21.13 3.98 -1.61
CA LEU A 180 20.77 3.80 -3.00
C LEU A 180 19.87 2.57 -3.13
N ILE A 181 18.63 2.75 -3.61
CA ILE A 181 17.60 1.71 -3.65
C ILE A 181 16.73 1.84 -4.90
N GLY A 182 16.18 0.72 -5.39
CA GLY A 182 15.30 0.71 -6.55
C GLY A 182 13.91 0.16 -6.22
N PHE A 183 12.88 0.74 -6.82
CA PHE A 183 11.50 0.27 -6.66
C PHE A 183 10.77 0.19 -8.00
N ASN A 184 9.69 -0.59 -8.01
CA ASN A 184 8.68 -0.47 -9.05
C ASN A 184 7.92 0.86 -8.85
N PRO A 185 8.00 1.81 -9.79
CA PRO A 185 7.39 3.13 -9.61
C PRO A 185 5.87 3.08 -9.44
N LYS A 186 5.19 2.14 -10.10
CA LYS A 186 3.74 1.94 -9.95
C LYS A 186 3.34 1.67 -8.51
N PHE A 187 4.12 0.86 -7.79
CA PHE A 187 3.80 0.51 -6.41
C PHE A 187 3.95 1.71 -5.46
N LEU A 188 4.92 2.59 -5.71
CA LEU A 188 5.04 3.84 -4.97
C LEU A 188 3.87 4.79 -5.27
N ILE A 189 3.52 4.95 -6.54
CA ILE A 189 2.39 5.78 -6.98
C ILE A 189 1.08 5.33 -6.33
N ASP A 190 0.80 4.03 -6.34
CA ASP A 190 -0.44 3.47 -5.78
C ASP A 190 -0.58 3.83 -4.30
N ALA A 191 0.51 3.73 -3.52
CA ALA A 191 0.52 4.10 -2.11
C ALA A 191 0.37 5.61 -1.89
N LEU A 192 1.16 6.43 -2.61
CA LEU A 192 1.16 7.87 -2.44
C LEU A 192 -0.18 8.53 -2.81
N ARG A 193 -0.92 7.93 -3.75
CA ARG A 193 -2.24 8.44 -4.18
C ARG A 193 -3.34 8.31 -3.12
N VAL A 194 -3.18 7.41 -2.16
CA VAL A 194 -4.21 7.13 -1.14
C VAL A 194 -3.86 7.68 0.24
N ILE A 195 -2.66 8.21 0.42
CA ILE A 195 -2.25 8.93 1.63
C ILE A 195 -2.79 10.37 1.53
N GLU A 196 -3.40 10.85 2.60
CA GLU A 196 -4.01 12.19 2.65
C GLU A 196 -3.05 13.27 3.15
N ASP A 197 -2.05 12.88 3.94
CA ASP A 197 -1.05 13.77 4.52
C ASP A 197 -0.23 14.52 3.46
N GLU A 198 0.17 15.76 3.74
CA GLU A 198 1.04 16.53 2.85
C GLU A 198 2.47 16.01 2.83
N GLN A 199 2.91 15.45 3.95
CA GLN A 199 4.23 14.83 4.08
C GLN A 199 4.08 13.36 4.34
N VAL A 200 5.06 12.59 3.89
CA VAL A 200 5.13 11.15 4.12
C VAL A 200 6.50 10.79 4.68
N ASP A 201 6.49 9.85 5.60
CA ASP A 201 7.68 9.26 6.17
C ASP A 201 7.99 7.91 5.50
N LEU A 202 9.20 7.80 4.97
CA LEU A 202 9.75 6.59 4.37
C LEU A 202 10.80 6.03 5.32
N TYR A 203 10.68 4.76 5.67
CA TYR A 203 11.59 4.08 6.60
C TYR A 203 12.34 2.97 5.89
N PHE A 204 13.65 2.98 6.01
CA PHE A 204 14.55 2.02 5.36
C PHE A 204 15.49 1.38 6.38
N MET A 205 15.66 0.07 6.31
CA MET A 205 16.70 -0.62 7.05
C MET A 205 18.00 -0.68 6.23
N ASN A 206 17.90 -1.03 4.95
CA ASN A 206 19.00 -1.08 3.99
C ASN A 206 18.47 -1.24 2.57
N ALA A 207 19.36 -1.28 1.56
CA ALA A 207 18.98 -1.37 0.14
C ALA A 207 18.30 -2.70 -0.29
N LYS A 208 18.25 -3.71 0.57
CA LYS A 208 17.67 -5.03 0.26
C LYS A 208 16.46 -5.36 1.12
N ALA A 209 16.25 -4.62 2.20
CA ALA A 209 15.09 -4.77 3.07
C ALA A 209 13.89 -3.97 2.54
N PRO A 210 12.67 -4.31 2.94
CA PRO A 210 11.48 -3.53 2.58
C PRO A 210 11.60 -2.07 3.01
N CYS A 211 11.00 -1.17 2.20
CA CYS A 211 10.69 0.18 2.62
C CYS A 211 9.30 0.20 3.25
N PHE A 212 9.14 0.93 4.33
CA PHE A 212 7.84 1.20 4.95
C PHE A 212 7.44 2.66 4.71
N ILE A 213 6.17 2.86 4.36
CA ILE A 213 5.52 4.17 4.34
C ILE A 213 4.44 4.12 5.41
N LYS A 214 4.43 5.09 6.30
CA LYS A 214 3.47 5.15 7.41
C LYS A 214 2.90 6.56 7.51
N ASP A 215 1.62 6.65 7.89
CA ASP A 215 1.00 7.90 8.32
C ASP A 215 1.47 8.27 9.74
N GLU A 216 1.27 9.53 10.14
CA GLU A 216 1.67 10.03 11.47
C GLU A 216 1.06 9.21 12.62
N GLN A 217 -0.15 8.71 12.46
CA GLN A 217 -0.88 7.94 13.45
C GLN A 217 -0.57 6.44 13.41
N GLN A 218 0.25 5.99 12.44
CA GLN A 218 0.52 4.57 12.16
C GLN A 218 -0.75 3.72 11.96
N SER A 219 -1.81 4.37 11.55
CA SER A 219 -3.07 3.72 11.22
C SER A 219 -3.07 3.14 9.80
N TYR A 220 -2.17 3.65 8.95
CA TYR A 220 -1.84 3.15 7.63
C TYR A 220 -0.38 2.74 7.57
N ILE A 221 -0.13 1.51 7.13
CA ILE A 221 1.21 0.98 6.92
C ILE A 221 1.26 0.37 5.53
N TYR A 222 2.20 0.84 4.73
CA TYR A 222 2.51 0.24 3.44
C TYR A 222 3.94 -0.27 3.44
N LEU A 223 4.11 -1.50 3.00
CA LEU A 223 5.40 -2.15 2.83
C LEU A 223 5.60 -2.44 1.35
N ILE A 224 6.78 -2.08 0.82
CA ILE A 224 7.17 -2.36 -0.56
C ILE A 224 8.55 -3.00 -0.59
N LEU A 225 8.67 -4.12 -1.33
CA LEU A 225 9.96 -4.76 -1.56
C LEU A 225 10.76 -3.99 -2.62
N PRO A 226 12.06 -3.77 -2.38
CA PRO A 226 12.95 -3.21 -3.40
C PRO A 226 13.14 -4.19 -4.54
N VAL A 227 13.50 -3.65 -5.71
CA VAL A 227 13.88 -4.43 -6.88
C VAL A 227 15.38 -4.35 -7.10
N ASN A 228 15.98 -5.46 -7.53
CA ASN A 228 17.37 -5.46 -7.92
C ASN A 228 17.56 -4.64 -9.20
N PHE A 229 18.58 -3.81 -9.22
CA PHE A 229 19.00 -3.05 -10.38
C PHE A 229 20.52 -3.09 -10.51
N ASN A 230 21.02 -3.07 -11.71
CA ASN A 230 22.43 -2.85 -11.93
C ASN A 230 22.67 -1.35 -11.84
N ALA A 231 23.49 -0.92 -10.87
CA ALA A 231 23.98 0.45 -10.84
C ALA A 231 24.79 0.64 -12.11
N VAL A 232 24.13 1.14 -13.17
CA VAL A 232 24.85 1.54 -14.39
C VAL A 232 25.47 2.87 -14.06
N ALA A 233 26.80 2.84 -13.97
CA ALA A 233 27.64 4.03 -13.91
C ALA A 233 27.39 4.94 -15.12
#